data_5987d650b1f95116f70a570e8917f325
#
_entry.id   5987d650b1f95116f70a570e8917f325
#
_cell.length_a   1.000
_cell.length_b   1.000
_cell.length_c   1.000
_cell.angle_alpha   90.00
_cell.angle_beta   90.00
_cell.angle_gamma   90.00
#
_symmetry.space_group_name_H-M   'P 1'
#
loop_
_entity.id
_entity.type
_entity.pdbx_description
1 polymer ?
#
loop_
_entity_poly.entity_id
_entity_poly.type
_entity_poly.pdbx_seq_one_letter_code
_entity_poly.pdbx_strand_id
1 'polypeptide(L)'
;MKFQMDIAPNISTAPLDPGPLKEGELRLELAEFTPHAIHQVPTYHFRMIDAQSGSEAGSINLRLGWDENLTLYAGHFGYGVDEAFRGRRYASRSVTLLKPLAQQHGYTHLWITCNPENIASRRSCELAGAEFIGTVDLPESSQYYARGMRQKCRYRLEVA
;
A
#
# COMPACT_ATOMS: atom_id res chain seq x y z
N MET A 1 -3.39 27.41 5.46
CA MET A 1 -3.67 26.00 5.57
C MET A 1 -2.74 25.39 6.60
N LYS A 2 -3.30 24.94 7.69
CA LYS A 2 -2.49 24.29 8.73
C LYS A 2 -2.21 22.88 8.29
N PHE A 3 -0.95 22.56 7.97
CA PHE A 3 -0.52 21.19 7.88
C PHE A 3 -0.63 20.60 9.28
N GLN A 4 -1.61 19.74 9.48
CA GLN A 4 -1.65 18.95 10.68
C GLN A 4 -0.41 18.04 10.65
N MET A 5 0.50 18.22 11.62
CA MET A 5 1.67 17.36 11.71
C MET A 5 1.19 15.92 11.89
N ASP A 6 1.56 15.10 10.92
CA ASP A 6 1.32 13.67 10.97
C ASP A 6 2.31 13.05 11.94
N ILE A 7 1.86 12.78 13.16
CA ILE A 7 2.73 12.25 14.22
C ILE A 7 3.08 10.80 13.89
N ALA A 8 4.37 10.54 13.76
CA ALA A 8 4.86 9.19 13.49
C ALA A 8 4.47 8.24 14.62
N PRO A 9 3.81 7.11 14.32
CA PRO A 9 3.59 6.08 15.32
C PRO A 9 4.91 5.40 15.70
N ASN A 10 4.93 4.77 16.86
CA ASN A 10 6.08 3.97 17.28
C ASN A 10 6.01 2.60 16.63
N ILE A 11 6.67 2.44 15.48
CA ILE A 11 6.60 1.23 14.68
C ILE A 11 7.82 0.33 14.89
N SER A 12 7.57 -0.99 14.82
CA SER A 12 8.59 -2.03 14.75
C SER A 12 8.81 -2.41 13.29
N THR A 13 10.07 -2.63 12.89
CA THR A 13 10.41 -3.04 11.53
C THR A 13 10.95 -4.47 11.45
N ALA A 14 11.01 -5.18 12.56
CA ALA A 14 11.38 -6.60 12.55
C ALA A 14 10.25 -7.44 11.93
N PRO A 15 10.57 -8.46 11.10
CA PRO A 15 9.54 -9.25 10.45
C PRO A 15 8.68 -10.02 11.46
N LEU A 16 7.39 -10.08 11.19
CA LEU A 16 6.40 -10.86 11.95
C LEU A 16 5.80 -11.91 11.02
N ASP A 17 5.34 -13.01 11.60
CA ASP A 17 4.55 -13.98 10.86
C ASP A 17 3.14 -13.40 10.66
N PRO A 18 2.71 -13.14 9.41
CA PRO A 18 1.39 -12.56 9.17
C PRO A 18 0.25 -13.56 9.41
N GLY A 19 0.55 -14.84 9.58
CA GLY A 19 -0.46 -15.89 9.64
C GLY A 19 -1.20 -16.06 8.31
N PRO A 20 -2.29 -16.85 8.29
CA PRO A 20 -3.11 -17.00 7.09
C PRO A 20 -3.79 -15.70 6.70
N LEU A 21 -3.62 -15.29 5.45
CA LEU A 21 -4.23 -14.08 4.89
C LEU A 21 -5.13 -14.49 3.74
N LYS A 22 -6.42 -14.65 4.01
CA LYS A 22 -7.39 -15.08 3.02
C LYS A 22 -8.76 -14.47 3.28
N GLU A 23 -9.47 -14.21 2.19
CA GLU A 23 -10.86 -13.76 2.21
C GLU A 23 -11.52 -14.26 0.92
N GLY A 24 -12.53 -15.14 1.07
CA GLY A 24 -13.13 -15.79 -0.08
C GLY A 24 -12.10 -16.57 -0.88
N GLU A 25 -12.07 -16.35 -2.19
CA GLU A 25 -11.08 -16.96 -3.10
C GLU A 25 -9.72 -16.27 -3.11
N LEU A 26 -9.61 -15.10 -2.49
CA LEU A 26 -8.35 -14.36 -2.45
C LEU A 26 -7.47 -14.85 -1.31
N ARG A 27 -6.22 -15.13 -1.63
CA ARG A 27 -5.19 -15.50 -0.66
C ARG A 27 -3.94 -14.68 -0.93
N LEU A 28 -3.30 -14.21 0.14
CA LEU A 28 -1.98 -13.58 0.05
C LEU A 28 -0.92 -14.55 0.54
N GLU A 29 0.10 -14.75 -0.28
CA GLU A 29 1.27 -15.55 0.07
C GLU A 29 2.49 -14.65 0.19
N LEU A 30 3.15 -14.72 1.35
CA LEU A 30 4.40 -13.99 1.55
C LEU A 30 5.49 -14.60 0.68
N ALA A 31 6.01 -13.81 -0.25
CA ALA A 31 7.11 -14.20 -1.12
C ALA A 31 8.46 -13.92 -0.47
N GLU A 32 8.62 -12.73 0.11
CA GLU A 32 9.85 -12.32 0.76
C GLU A 32 9.62 -11.13 1.69
N PHE A 33 10.55 -10.95 2.62
CA PHE A 33 10.67 -9.75 3.44
C PHE A 33 12.08 -9.20 3.23
N THR A 34 12.19 -8.14 2.44
CA THR A 34 13.47 -7.56 2.02
C THR A 34 13.37 -6.06 1.91
N PRO A 35 14.50 -5.31 1.91
CA PRO A 35 14.44 -3.90 1.58
C PRO A 35 13.82 -3.69 0.20
N HIS A 36 12.95 -2.68 0.10
CA HIS A 36 12.34 -2.32 -1.19
C HIS A 36 13.44 -1.87 -2.16
N ALA A 37 13.40 -2.36 -3.41
CA ALA A 37 14.42 -2.05 -4.41
C ALA A 37 14.61 -0.55 -4.64
N ILE A 38 13.54 0.24 -4.57
CA ILE A 38 13.56 1.67 -4.83
C ILE A 38 13.60 2.47 -3.52
N HIS A 39 12.70 2.15 -2.57
CA HIS A 39 12.52 2.95 -1.35
C HIS A 39 13.44 2.53 -0.21
N GLN A 40 14.10 1.38 -0.33
CA GLN A 40 15.13 0.85 0.60
C GLN A 40 14.65 0.66 2.05
N VAL A 41 13.35 0.57 2.27
CA VAL A 41 12.75 0.30 3.58
C VAL A 41 12.38 -1.18 3.68
N PRO A 42 12.38 -1.77 4.91
CA PRO A 42 11.92 -3.15 5.10
C PRO A 42 10.50 -3.32 4.53
N THR A 43 10.31 -4.36 3.74
CA THR A 43 9.06 -4.51 2.99
C THR A 43 8.64 -5.97 2.93
N TYR A 44 7.37 -6.21 3.24
CA TYR A 44 6.72 -7.49 2.93
C TYR A 44 6.26 -7.48 1.48
N HIS A 45 6.65 -8.52 0.73
CA HIS A 45 6.23 -8.72 -0.66
C HIS A 45 5.30 -9.93 -0.72
N PHE A 46 4.03 -9.69 -1.05
CA PHE A 46 3.02 -10.74 -1.15
C PHE A 46 2.60 -10.96 -2.60
N ARG A 47 2.30 -12.22 -2.92
CA ARG A 47 1.58 -12.57 -4.14
C ARG A 47 0.10 -12.68 -3.82
N MET A 48 -0.74 -12.13 -4.69
CA MET A 48 -2.17 -12.36 -4.67
C MET A 48 -2.45 -13.66 -5.42
N ILE A 49 -3.09 -14.61 -4.75
CA ILE A 49 -3.43 -15.90 -5.35
C ILE A 49 -4.95 -16.01 -5.44
N ASP A 50 -5.44 -16.37 -6.62
CA ASP A 50 -6.82 -16.77 -6.81
C ASP A 50 -6.94 -18.27 -6.51
N ALA A 51 -7.58 -18.61 -5.39
CA ALA A 51 -7.66 -20.01 -4.93
C ALA A 51 -8.51 -20.89 -5.84
N GLN A 52 -9.43 -20.31 -6.61
CA GLN A 52 -10.27 -21.07 -7.54
C GLN A 52 -9.46 -21.61 -8.73
N SER A 53 -8.60 -20.80 -9.29
CA SER A 53 -7.74 -21.19 -10.42
C SER A 53 -6.35 -21.66 -9.99
N GLY A 54 -5.92 -21.30 -8.77
CA GLY A 54 -4.56 -21.52 -8.30
C GLY A 54 -3.56 -20.55 -8.92
N SER A 55 -3.99 -19.59 -9.72
CA SER A 55 -3.13 -18.66 -10.45
C SER A 55 -2.76 -17.46 -9.61
N GLU A 56 -1.57 -16.91 -9.88
CA GLU A 56 -1.17 -15.62 -9.37
C GLU A 56 -1.97 -14.52 -10.06
N ALA A 57 -2.60 -13.67 -9.26
CA ALA A 57 -3.52 -12.63 -9.74
C ALA A 57 -2.92 -11.22 -9.65
N GLY A 58 -1.78 -11.08 -9.01
CA GLY A 58 -1.13 -9.81 -8.80
C GLY A 58 -0.19 -9.84 -7.61
N SER A 59 0.18 -8.66 -7.15
CA SER A 59 1.06 -8.51 -5.99
C SER A 59 0.67 -7.31 -5.16
N ILE A 60 1.04 -7.36 -3.88
CA ILE A 60 0.94 -6.23 -2.97
C ILE A 60 2.14 -6.25 -2.04
N ASN A 61 2.70 -5.08 -1.75
CA ASN A 61 3.72 -4.97 -0.74
C ASN A 61 3.30 -3.99 0.36
N LEU A 62 3.82 -4.24 1.56
CA LEU A 62 3.68 -3.37 2.72
C LEU A 62 5.07 -2.89 3.11
N ARG A 63 5.30 -1.59 2.98
CA ARG A 63 6.56 -0.93 3.28
C ARG A 63 6.52 -0.40 4.69
N LEU A 64 7.54 -0.78 5.49
CA LEU A 64 7.63 -0.38 6.90
C LEU A 64 8.53 0.83 7.04
N GLY A 65 8.00 1.87 7.64
CA GLY A 65 8.73 3.12 7.85
C GLY A 65 7.78 4.29 8.01
N TRP A 66 8.36 5.46 8.23
CA TRP A 66 7.59 6.70 8.38
C TRP A 66 8.36 7.91 7.87
N ASP A 67 9.24 7.72 6.91
CA ASP A 67 9.97 8.83 6.31
C ASP A 67 9.07 9.68 5.40
N GLU A 68 9.56 10.83 5.02
CA GLU A 68 8.83 11.77 4.18
C GLU A 68 8.46 11.15 2.83
N ASN A 69 9.36 10.36 2.24
CA ASN A 69 9.10 9.70 0.97
C ASN A 69 7.88 8.77 1.06
N LEU A 70 7.80 7.95 2.12
CA LEU A 70 6.65 7.05 2.31
C LEU A 70 5.36 7.81 2.59
N THR A 71 5.39 8.78 3.51
CA THR A 71 4.17 9.44 3.96
C THR A 71 3.60 10.42 2.95
N LEU A 72 4.42 11.00 2.09
CA LEU A 72 3.98 12.00 1.13
C LEU A 72 3.86 11.46 -0.30
N TYR A 73 4.79 10.61 -0.75
CA TYR A 73 4.92 10.33 -2.17
C TYR A 73 4.71 8.87 -2.55
N ALA A 74 5.33 7.94 -1.83
CA ALA A 74 5.28 6.52 -2.19
C ALA A 74 4.11 5.78 -1.57
N GLY A 75 3.71 6.16 -0.35
CA GLY A 75 2.74 5.40 0.44
C GLY A 75 3.33 4.12 1.01
N HIS A 76 2.61 3.52 1.95
CA HIS A 76 3.02 2.28 2.62
C HIS A 76 2.64 1.02 1.84
N PHE A 77 1.71 1.13 0.89
CA PHE A 77 1.30 0.02 0.04
C PHE A 77 1.66 0.27 -1.42
N GLY A 78 2.16 -0.76 -2.08
CA GLY A 78 2.24 -0.81 -3.53
C GLY A 78 1.49 -2.04 -4.00
N TYR A 79 0.67 -1.94 -5.04
CA TYR A 79 -0.09 -3.08 -5.53
C TYR A 79 -0.32 -3.00 -7.02
N GLY A 80 -0.52 -4.16 -7.62
CA GLY A 80 -0.96 -4.30 -9.00
C GLY A 80 -1.74 -5.59 -9.16
N VAL A 81 -2.80 -5.54 -9.94
CA VAL A 81 -3.64 -6.71 -10.26
C VAL A 81 -3.51 -7.00 -11.74
N ASP A 82 -3.24 -8.27 -12.07
CA ASP A 82 -3.12 -8.71 -13.45
C ASP A 82 -4.46 -8.53 -14.18
N GLU A 83 -4.39 -8.19 -15.46
CA GLU A 83 -5.56 -7.82 -16.26
C GLU A 83 -6.67 -8.87 -16.18
N ALA A 84 -6.32 -10.15 -16.22
CA ALA A 84 -7.29 -11.25 -16.17
C ALA A 84 -8.10 -11.31 -14.87
N PHE A 85 -7.63 -10.67 -13.80
CA PHE A 85 -8.25 -10.71 -12.48
C PHE A 85 -8.84 -9.37 -12.04
N ARG A 86 -8.83 -8.37 -12.90
CA ARG A 86 -9.44 -7.07 -12.60
C ARG A 86 -10.96 -7.19 -12.47
N GLY A 87 -11.53 -6.28 -11.67
CA GLY A 87 -12.96 -6.27 -11.41
C GLY A 87 -13.41 -7.11 -10.23
N ARG A 88 -12.48 -7.76 -9.53
CA ARG A 88 -12.75 -8.59 -8.33
C ARG A 88 -12.36 -7.92 -7.02
N ARG A 89 -11.95 -6.65 -7.08
CA ARG A 89 -11.52 -5.84 -5.92
C ARG A 89 -10.32 -6.43 -5.17
N TYR A 90 -9.45 -7.15 -5.84
CA TYR A 90 -8.31 -7.81 -5.20
C TYR A 90 -7.35 -6.83 -4.53
N ALA A 91 -7.15 -5.65 -5.11
CA ALA A 91 -6.29 -4.63 -4.49
C ALA A 91 -6.84 -4.15 -3.15
N SER A 92 -8.10 -3.69 -3.10
CA SER A 92 -8.72 -3.20 -1.87
C SER A 92 -8.90 -4.30 -0.83
N ARG A 93 -9.25 -5.50 -1.26
CA ARG A 93 -9.39 -6.67 -0.37
C ARG A 93 -8.05 -7.06 0.23
N SER A 94 -6.96 -6.99 -0.55
CA SER A 94 -5.60 -7.25 -0.06
C SER A 94 -5.15 -6.23 0.97
N VAL A 95 -5.42 -4.95 0.73
CA VAL A 95 -5.14 -3.89 1.72
C VAL A 95 -5.86 -4.19 3.04
N THR A 96 -7.13 -4.55 2.97
CA THR A 96 -7.92 -4.90 4.16
C THR A 96 -7.34 -6.09 4.91
N LEU A 97 -6.89 -7.13 4.19
CA LEU A 97 -6.25 -8.30 4.80
C LEU A 97 -4.96 -7.95 5.55
N LEU A 98 -4.26 -6.92 5.13
CA LEU A 98 -2.97 -6.52 5.74
C LEU A 98 -3.11 -5.53 6.89
N LYS A 99 -4.30 -5.00 7.16
CA LYS A 99 -4.50 -4.08 8.31
C LYS A 99 -4.06 -4.68 9.64
N PRO A 100 -4.42 -5.93 10.00
CA PRO A 100 -3.97 -6.51 11.27
C PRO A 100 -2.45 -6.61 11.38
N LEU A 101 -1.77 -6.95 10.28
CA LEU A 101 -0.30 -7.00 10.26
C LEU A 101 0.30 -5.62 10.51
N ALA A 102 -0.22 -4.60 9.85
CA ALA A 102 0.20 -3.21 10.06
C ALA A 102 -0.01 -2.78 11.52
N GLN A 103 -1.15 -3.13 12.09
CA GLN A 103 -1.46 -2.84 13.49
C GLN A 103 -0.46 -3.51 14.43
N GLN A 104 -0.06 -4.75 14.17
CA GLN A 104 0.94 -5.47 14.95
C GLN A 104 2.32 -4.79 14.89
N HIS A 105 2.63 -4.10 13.80
CA HIS A 105 3.85 -3.29 13.70
C HIS A 105 3.77 -1.95 14.42
N GLY A 106 2.61 -1.57 14.95
CA GLY A 106 2.43 -0.34 15.70
C GLY A 106 1.78 0.79 14.93
N TYR A 107 1.38 0.57 13.68
CA TYR A 107 0.66 1.58 12.90
C TYR A 107 -0.73 1.82 13.48
N THR A 108 -1.11 3.09 13.59
CA THR A 108 -2.48 3.52 13.84
C THR A 108 -3.17 3.85 12.53
N HIS A 109 -2.41 4.35 11.58
CA HIS A 109 -2.85 4.69 10.23
C HIS A 109 -1.69 4.54 9.26
N LEU A 110 -2.03 4.47 7.99
CA LEU A 110 -1.09 4.31 6.88
C LEU A 110 -1.47 5.26 5.75
N TRP A 111 -0.53 5.49 4.87
CA TRP A 111 -0.74 6.31 3.67
C TRP A 111 -0.74 5.44 2.42
N ILE A 112 -1.70 5.69 1.54
CA ILE A 112 -1.73 5.11 0.19
C ILE A 112 -1.69 6.28 -0.78
N THR A 113 -0.84 6.19 -1.78
CA THR A 113 -0.71 7.25 -2.79
C THR A 113 -0.91 6.67 -4.19
N CYS A 114 -1.42 7.49 -5.08
CA CYS A 114 -1.56 7.13 -6.48
C CYS A 114 -1.56 8.38 -7.35
N ASN A 115 -1.35 8.18 -8.66
CA ASN A 115 -1.45 9.27 -9.61
C ASN A 115 -2.90 9.76 -9.70
N PRO A 116 -3.14 11.07 -9.82
CA PRO A 116 -4.50 11.62 -9.86
C PRO A 116 -5.36 11.02 -10.99
N GLU A 117 -4.77 10.68 -12.12
CA GLU A 117 -5.46 10.09 -13.25
C GLU A 117 -5.67 8.59 -13.15
N ASN A 118 -5.08 7.92 -12.16
CA ASN A 118 -5.26 6.49 -11.96
C ASN A 118 -6.56 6.21 -11.21
N ILE A 119 -7.66 6.20 -11.94
CA ILE A 119 -9.01 6.04 -11.39
C ILE A 119 -9.17 4.68 -10.69
N ALA A 120 -8.60 3.61 -11.25
CA ALA A 120 -8.68 2.28 -10.64
C ALA A 120 -8.03 2.24 -9.25
N SER A 121 -6.84 2.84 -9.10
CA SER A 121 -6.16 2.91 -7.81
C SER A 121 -6.91 3.79 -6.82
N ARG A 122 -7.42 4.93 -7.25
CA ARG A 122 -8.25 5.80 -6.41
C ARG A 122 -9.50 5.07 -5.90
N ARG A 123 -10.14 4.33 -6.79
CA ARG A 123 -11.30 3.51 -6.42
C ARG A 123 -10.94 2.42 -5.41
N SER A 124 -9.78 1.79 -5.58
CA SER A 124 -9.28 0.78 -4.63
C SER A 124 -9.05 1.37 -3.24
N CYS A 125 -8.52 2.59 -3.16
CA CYS A 125 -8.35 3.29 -1.88
C CYS A 125 -9.69 3.53 -1.19
N GLU A 126 -10.68 4.02 -1.93
CA GLU A 126 -12.04 4.25 -1.41
C GLU A 126 -12.68 2.96 -0.92
N LEU A 127 -12.58 1.88 -1.70
CA LEU A 127 -13.15 0.58 -1.35
C LEU A 127 -12.48 -0.04 -0.12
N ALA A 128 -11.22 0.26 0.13
CA ALA A 128 -10.51 -0.16 1.34
C ALA A 128 -10.88 0.67 2.57
N GLY A 129 -11.66 1.72 2.39
CA GLY A 129 -12.07 2.62 3.48
C GLY A 129 -11.09 3.75 3.75
N ALA A 130 -10.14 4.00 2.85
CA ALA A 130 -9.21 5.11 3.00
C ALA A 130 -9.87 6.44 2.66
N GLU A 131 -9.49 7.47 3.40
CA GLU A 131 -10.01 8.83 3.22
C GLU A 131 -9.07 9.64 2.32
N PHE A 132 -9.63 10.28 1.31
CA PHE A 132 -8.88 11.21 0.46
C PHE A 132 -8.54 12.48 1.26
N ILE A 133 -7.24 12.75 1.40
CA ILE A 133 -6.76 13.91 2.17
C ILE A 133 -6.41 15.08 1.26
N GLY A 134 -5.88 14.79 0.07
CA GLY A 134 -5.49 15.82 -0.88
C GLY A 134 -4.42 15.34 -1.83
N THR A 135 -3.92 16.27 -2.63
CA THR A 135 -2.82 16.01 -3.56
C THR A 135 -1.56 16.75 -3.10
N VAL A 136 -0.41 16.18 -3.40
CA VAL A 136 0.89 16.82 -3.20
C VAL A 136 1.64 16.91 -4.50
N ASP A 137 2.42 17.98 -4.68
CA ASP A 137 3.31 18.12 -5.81
C ASP A 137 4.57 17.29 -5.55
N LEU A 138 5.04 16.61 -6.59
CA LEU A 138 6.28 15.85 -6.52
C LEU A 138 7.46 16.81 -6.67
N PRO A 139 8.50 16.69 -5.81
CA PRO A 139 9.72 17.48 -5.99
C PRO A 139 10.46 17.05 -7.25
N GLU A 140 11.17 17.98 -7.90
CA GLU A 140 11.95 17.68 -9.11
C GLU A 140 13.01 16.61 -8.88
N SER A 141 13.47 16.45 -7.65
CA SER A 141 14.44 15.42 -7.25
C SER A 141 13.83 14.03 -7.16
N SER A 142 12.49 13.90 -7.19
CA SER A 142 11.81 12.62 -7.08
C SER A 142 11.98 11.79 -8.35
N GLN A 143 12.20 10.49 -8.18
CA GLN A 143 12.22 9.56 -9.29
C GLN A 143 10.86 9.44 -9.99
N TYR A 144 9.76 9.70 -9.29
CA TYR A 144 8.43 9.80 -9.90
C TYR A 144 8.35 10.98 -10.86
N TYR A 145 8.96 12.11 -10.48
CA TYR A 145 9.04 13.30 -11.33
C TYR A 145 9.83 13.00 -12.59
N ALA A 146 10.96 12.30 -12.45
CA ALA A 146 11.80 11.87 -13.58
C ALA A 146 11.04 10.98 -14.58
N ARG A 147 10.01 10.25 -14.10
CA ARG A 147 9.15 9.40 -14.93
C ARG A 147 7.95 10.13 -15.53
N GLY A 148 7.88 11.44 -15.37
CA GLY A 148 6.80 12.26 -15.92
C GLY A 148 5.64 12.54 -14.99
N MET A 149 5.66 12.03 -13.78
CA MET A 149 4.62 12.30 -12.78
C MET A 149 4.84 13.67 -12.16
N ARG A 150 3.76 14.35 -11.78
CA ARG A 150 3.84 15.69 -11.18
C ARG A 150 3.16 15.78 -9.83
N GLN A 151 2.17 14.93 -9.57
CA GLN A 151 1.38 14.96 -8.34
C GLN A 151 1.06 13.54 -7.87
N LYS A 152 0.77 13.43 -6.57
CA LYS A 152 0.22 12.22 -5.96
C LYS A 152 -1.04 12.58 -5.17
N CYS A 153 -2.07 11.77 -5.34
CA CYS A 153 -3.21 11.74 -4.42
C CYS A 153 -2.80 10.99 -3.16
N ARG A 154 -3.16 11.53 -2.00
CA ARG A 154 -2.87 10.91 -0.70
C ARG A 154 -4.16 10.48 -0.04
N TYR A 155 -4.21 9.22 0.37
CA TYR A 155 -5.32 8.61 1.10
C TYR A 155 -4.82 8.13 2.46
N ARG A 156 -5.57 8.44 3.51
CA ARG A 156 -5.28 7.99 4.87
C ARG A 156 -6.12 6.75 5.19
N LEU A 157 -5.47 5.68 5.62
CA LEU A 157 -6.11 4.43 5.99
C LEU A 157 -5.95 4.17 7.49
N GLU A 158 -7.04 4.17 8.23
CA GLU A 158 -7.04 3.73 9.63
C GLU A 158 -6.95 2.20 9.67
N VAL A 159 -6.15 1.65 10.59
CA VAL A 159 -5.93 0.20 10.70
C VAL A 159 -6.61 -0.42 11.91
N ALA A 160 -7.15 0.39 12.76
CA ALA A 160 -7.91 -0.08 13.94
C ALA A 160 -9.39 -0.25 13.61
#